data_c4a0cc5d4a67f8af03334326906c838e
#
_entry.id   c4a0cc5d4a67f8af03334326906c838e
#
_cell.length_a   1.000
_cell.length_b   1.000
_cell.length_c   1.000
_cell.angle_alpha   90.00
_cell.angle_beta   90.00
_cell.angle_gamma   90.00
#
_symmetry.space_group_name_H-M   'P 1'
#
loop_
_entity.id
_entity.type
_entity.pdbx_description
1 polymer ?
#
loop_
_entity_poly.entity_id
_entity_poly.type
_entity_poly.pdbx_seq_one_letter_code
_entity_poly.pdbx_strand_id
1 'polypeptide(L)'
;DITPVQVKSVEQQALQGLHRIRSLWMGTRTSRINALRGFCREFGIAIAAGSRTGVENISRVLADPNSAVPEMIRGTLKLLIEEIRLMEARIAQIERELTQVAKDSDACKLLLSIPGVGLLTSTAMVAATSGKVTHFKDARHFASWFGLTPKEYSSGNSRRLGRISKKGDR
;
A
#
# COMPACT_ATOMS: atom_id res chain seq x y z
N ASP A 1 18.09 -25.30 19.46
CA ASP A 1 16.72 -25.02 19.96
C ASP A 1 15.97 -24.26 18.90
N ILE A 2 14.84 -24.83 18.47
CA ILE A 2 13.91 -24.15 17.55
C ILE A 2 12.90 -23.41 18.42
N THR A 3 12.94 -22.07 18.39
CA THR A 3 11.95 -21.27 19.09
C THR A 3 10.64 -21.30 18.27
N PRO A 4 9.53 -21.79 18.85
CA PRO A 4 8.26 -21.85 18.10
C PRO A 4 7.76 -20.45 17.76
N VAL A 5 7.28 -20.29 16.54
CA VAL A 5 6.65 -19.03 16.09
C VAL A 5 5.29 -18.91 16.77
N GLN A 6 4.99 -17.75 17.32
CA GLN A 6 3.70 -17.50 17.96
C GLN A 6 2.58 -17.48 16.90
N VAL A 7 1.52 -18.24 17.16
CA VAL A 7 0.34 -18.25 16.29
C VAL A 7 -0.39 -16.91 16.43
N LYS A 8 -0.70 -16.28 15.30
CA LYS A 8 -1.46 -15.03 15.23
C LYS A 8 -2.89 -15.24 15.73
N SER A 9 -3.41 -14.30 16.51
CA SER A 9 -4.83 -14.30 16.90
C SER A 9 -5.75 -14.04 15.69
N VAL A 10 -7.03 -14.31 15.83
CA VAL A 10 -8.03 -14.05 14.80
C VAL A 10 -8.09 -12.56 14.45
N GLU A 11 -7.99 -11.68 15.45
CA GLU A 11 -7.97 -10.24 15.27
C GLU A 11 -6.74 -9.77 14.50
N GLN A 12 -5.58 -10.35 14.79
CA GLN A 12 -4.36 -10.06 14.02
C GLN A 12 -4.47 -10.51 12.58
N GLN A 13 -5.03 -11.70 12.34
CA GLN A 13 -5.26 -12.21 10.99
C GLN A 13 -6.25 -11.33 10.23
N ALA A 14 -7.33 -10.88 10.89
CA ALA A 14 -8.30 -9.95 10.31
C ALA A 14 -7.65 -8.61 9.95
N LEU A 15 -6.87 -8.02 10.86
CA LEU A 15 -6.17 -6.77 10.64
C LEU A 15 -5.15 -6.90 9.49
N GLN A 16 -4.41 -8.00 9.42
CA GLN A 16 -3.51 -8.29 8.30
C GLN A 16 -4.29 -8.48 6.99
N GLY A 17 -5.49 -9.08 7.06
CA GLY A 17 -6.41 -9.20 5.93
C GLY A 17 -6.81 -7.84 5.36
N LEU A 18 -7.17 -6.87 6.21
CA LEU A 18 -7.48 -5.50 5.79
C LEU A 18 -6.32 -4.85 5.03
N HIS A 19 -5.08 -4.98 5.54
CA HIS A 19 -3.88 -4.48 4.86
C HIS A 19 -3.67 -5.12 3.49
N ARG A 20 -3.87 -6.45 3.37
CA ARG A 20 -3.73 -7.18 2.12
C ARG A 20 -4.77 -6.76 1.09
N ILE A 21 -6.04 -6.63 1.50
CA ILE A 21 -7.13 -6.18 0.63
C ILE A 21 -6.87 -4.74 0.16
N ARG A 22 -6.45 -3.84 1.08
CA ARG A 22 -6.07 -2.48 0.72
C ARG A 22 -4.96 -2.47 -0.33
N SER A 23 -3.91 -3.26 -0.14
CA SER A 23 -2.79 -3.34 -1.09
C SER A 23 -3.23 -3.87 -2.46
N LEU A 24 -4.11 -4.87 -2.49
CA LEU A 24 -4.72 -5.39 -3.71
C LEU A 24 -5.47 -4.29 -4.46
N TRP A 25 -6.36 -3.56 -3.79
CA TRP A 25 -7.14 -2.49 -4.43
C TRP A 25 -6.27 -1.32 -4.88
N MET A 26 -5.21 -0.97 -4.13
CA MET A 26 -4.23 0.04 -4.54
C MET A 26 -3.51 -0.36 -5.83
N GLY A 27 -3.05 -1.61 -5.94
CA GLY A 27 -2.41 -2.15 -7.14
C GLY A 27 -3.37 -2.16 -8.33
N THR A 28 -4.58 -2.66 -8.13
CA THR A 28 -5.63 -2.72 -9.15
C THR A 28 -6.01 -1.32 -9.66
N ARG A 29 -6.22 -0.35 -8.74
CA ARG A 29 -6.47 1.05 -9.10
C ARG A 29 -5.34 1.63 -9.96
N THR A 30 -4.09 1.42 -9.54
CA THR A 30 -2.92 1.92 -10.27
C THR A 30 -2.83 1.33 -11.67
N SER A 31 -3.09 0.04 -11.83
CA SER A 31 -3.12 -0.65 -13.12
C SER A 31 -4.17 -0.02 -14.05
N ARG A 32 -5.39 0.24 -13.56
CA ARG A 32 -6.46 0.86 -14.35
C ARG A 32 -6.15 2.29 -14.76
N ILE A 33 -5.56 3.09 -13.87
CA ILE A 33 -5.12 4.45 -14.19
C ILE A 33 -4.06 4.43 -15.29
N ASN A 34 -3.12 3.49 -15.22
CA ASN A 34 -2.08 3.36 -16.25
C ASN A 34 -2.65 2.91 -17.59
N ALA A 35 -3.62 1.99 -17.59
CA ALA A 35 -4.34 1.58 -18.80
C ALA A 35 -5.07 2.77 -19.45
N LEU A 36 -5.84 3.55 -18.66
CA LEU A 36 -6.50 4.76 -19.13
C LEU A 36 -5.52 5.75 -19.77
N ARG A 37 -4.38 5.97 -19.13
CA ARG A 37 -3.32 6.83 -19.67
C ARG A 37 -2.76 6.27 -20.98
N GLY A 38 -2.62 4.95 -21.08
CA GLY A 38 -2.19 4.27 -22.32
C GLY A 38 -3.14 4.57 -23.45
N PHE A 39 -4.43 4.31 -23.25
CA PHE A 39 -5.46 4.61 -24.28
C PHE A 39 -5.47 6.07 -24.70
N CYS A 40 -5.40 7.02 -23.76
CA CYS A 40 -5.36 8.44 -24.11
C CYS A 40 -4.13 8.80 -24.96
N ARG A 41 -2.97 8.19 -24.69
CA ARG A 41 -1.75 8.42 -25.47
C ARG A 41 -1.86 7.91 -26.91
N GLU A 42 -2.55 6.81 -27.14
CA GLU A 42 -2.81 6.29 -28.49
C GLU A 42 -3.56 7.29 -29.37
N PHE A 43 -4.35 8.19 -28.76
CA PHE A 43 -5.04 9.29 -29.43
C PHE A 43 -4.31 10.64 -29.30
N GLY A 44 -3.01 10.62 -28.97
CA GLY A 44 -2.21 11.84 -28.85
C GLY A 44 -2.50 12.72 -27.65
N ILE A 45 -3.25 12.21 -26.66
CA ILE A 45 -3.65 12.97 -25.48
C ILE A 45 -2.67 12.71 -24.34
N ALA A 46 -1.92 13.74 -23.96
CA ALA A 46 -1.02 13.70 -22.82
C ALA A 46 -1.80 13.92 -21.51
N ILE A 47 -1.68 12.96 -20.56
CA ILE A 47 -2.32 13.04 -19.25
C ILE A 47 -1.29 13.37 -18.18
N ALA A 48 -1.59 14.34 -17.36
CA ALA A 48 -0.73 14.79 -16.26
C ALA A 48 -0.39 13.64 -15.28
N ALA A 49 0.78 13.74 -14.65
CA ALA A 49 1.18 12.84 -13.58
C ALA A 49 0.28 13.02 -12.35
N GLY A 50 0.21 11.98 -11.49
CA GLY A 50 -0.68 11.94 -10.33
C GLY A 50 -1.98 11.18 -10.60
N SER A 51 -2.45 10.40 -9.62
CA SER A 51 -3.64 9.55 -9.83
C SER A 51 -4.91 10.38 -9.92
N ARG A 52 -5.15 11.27 -8.97
CA ARG A 52 -6.35 12.12 -8.91
C ARG A 52 -6.43 13.08 -10.09
N THR A 53 -5.39 13.89 -10.28
CA THR A 53 -5.30 14.86 -11.38
C THR A 53 -5.40 14.17 -12.75
N GLY A 54 -4.76 12.99 -12.91
CA GLY A 54 -4.84 12.21 -14.14
C GLY A 54 -6.26 11.75 -14.46
N VAL A 55 -6.98 11.19 -13.49
CA VAL A 55 -8.37 10.74 -13.68
C VAL A 55 -9.31 11.91 -13.95
N GLU A 56 -9.15 13.04 -13.25
CA GLU A 56 -9.95 14.27 -13.48
C GLU A 56 -9.71 14.82 -14.89
N ASN A 57 -8.45 14.84 -15.36
CA ASN A 57 -8.13 15.28 -16.73
C ASN A 57 -8.76 14.38 -17.78
N ILE A 58 -8.65 13.05 -17.61
CA ILE A 58 -9.28 12.10 -18.53
C ILE A 58 -10.79 12.27 -18.55
N SER A 59 -11.43 12.46 -17.38
CA SER A 59 -12.87 12.71 -17.30
C SER A 59 -13.29 13.94 -18.10
N ARG A 60 -12.51 15.04 -18.07
CA ARG A 60 -12.77 16.25 -18.87
C ARG A 60 -12.59 15.97 -20.38
N VAL A 61 -11.52 15.27 -20.75
CA VAL A 61 -11.28 14.90 -22.16
C VAL A 61 -12.41 14.04 -22.72
N LEU A 62 -12.93 13.09 -21.94
CA LEU A 62 -14.06 12.25 -22.36
C LEU A 62 -15.41 12.98 -22.38
N ALA A 63 -15.52 14.10 -21.66
CA ALA A 63 -16.70 14.96 -21.70
C ALA A 63 -16.71 15.94 -22.88
N ASP A 64 -15.55 16.24 -23.46
CA ASP A 64 -15.42 17.12 -24.61
C ASP A 64 -15.80 16.40 -25.90
N PRO A 65 -16.88 16.83 -26.62
CA PRO A 65 -17.28 16.24 -27.89
C PRO A 65 -16.20 16.33 -28.98
N ASN A 66 -15.34 17.36 -28.91
CA ASN A 66 -14.30 17.64 -29.91
C ASN A 66 -12.97 16.95 -29.58
N SER A 67 -12.90 16.14 -28.50
CA SER A 67 -11.68 15.43 -28.16
C SER A 67 -11.32 14.38 -29.21
N ALA A 68 -10.04 14.12 -29.37
CA ALA A 68 -9.52 13.10 -30.32
C ALA A 68 -9.92 11.66 -29.96
N VAL A 69 -10.53 11.41 -28.81
CA VAL A 69 -10.98 10.06 -28.41
C VAL A 69 -12.19 9.65 -29.26
N PRO A 70 -12.12 8.52 -30.00
CA PRO A 70 -13.25 8.03 -30.78
C PRO A 70 -14.49 7.75 -29.92
N GLU A 71 -15.68 8.10 -30.45
CA GLU A 71 -16.95 7.90 -29.75
C GLU A 71 -17.18 6.44 -29.33
N MET A 72 -16.75 5.50 -30.19
CA MET A 72 -16.91 4.05 -29.98
C MET A 72 -16.35 3.56 -28.64
N ILE A 73 -15.27 4.18 -28.10
CA ILE A 73 -14.61 3.73 -26.86
C ILE A 73 -14.92 4.63 -25.65
N ARG A 74 -15.50 5.81 -25.86
CA ARG A 74 -15.75 6.79 -24.77
C ARG A 74 -16.58 6.18 -23.64
N GLY A 75 -17.64 5.44 -23.99
CA GLY A 75 -18.48 4.76 -23.00
C GLY A 75 -17.70 3.79 -22.14
N THR A 76 -16.87 2.93 -22.75
CA THR A 76 -16.04 1.96 -22.03
C THR A 76 -14.97 2.62 -21.16
N LEU A 77 -14.35 3.72 -21.62
CA LEU A 77 -13.40 4.47 -20.80
C LEU A 77 -14.06 5.17 -19.60
N LYS A 78 -15.33 5.61 -19.74
CA LYS A 78 -16.12 6.14 -18.60
C LYS A 78 -16.37 5.05 -17.55
N LEU A 79 -16.74 3.84 -17.95
CA LEU A 79 -16.90 2.70 -17.03
C LEU A 79 -15.59 2.40 -16.28
N LEU A 80 -14.45 2.47 -16.95
CA LEU A 80 -13.15 2.28 -16.29
C LEU A 80 -12.84 3.36 -15.23
N ILE A 81 -13.29 4.61 -15.47
CA ILE A 81 -13.20 5.68 -14.48
C ILE A 81 -14.12 5.39 -13.27
N GLU A 82 -15.31 4.89 -13.50
CA GLU A 82 -16.25 4.51 -12.43
C GLU A 82 -15.68 3.39 -11.56
N GLU A 83 -15.05 2.38 -12.15
CA GLU A 83 -14.33 1.35 -11.41
C GLU A 83 -13.21 1.93 -10.54
N ILE A 84 -12.43 2.88 -11.06
CA ILE A 84 -11.36 3.54 -10.30
C ILE A 84 -11.96 4.27 -9.09
N ARG A 85 -13.04 5.03 -9.27
CA ARG A 85 -13.72 5.75 -8.19
C ARG A 85 -14.28 4.79 -7.13
N LEU A 86 -14.85 3.66 -7.58
CA LEU A 86 -15.33 2.63 -6.66
C LEU A 86 -14.19 2.05 -5.82
N MET A 87 -13.03 1.77 -6.42
CA MET A 87 -11.85 1.31 -5.67
C MET A 87 -11.36 2.35 -4.68
N GLU A 88 -11.35 3.64 -5.04
CA GLU A 88 -10.97 4.73 -4.14
C GLU A 88 -11.92 4.80 -2.92
N ALA A 89 -13.21 4.65 -3.12
CA ALA A 89 -14.18 4.60 -2.04
C ALA A 89 -13.96 3.39 -1.10
N ARG A 90 -13.66 2.22 -1.66
CA ARG A 90 -13.36 1.00 -0.90
C ARG A 90 -12.06 1.11 -0.12
N ILE A 91 -11.00 1.69 -0.71
CA ILE A 91 -9.74 1.97 -0.02
C ILE A 91 -9.98 2.91 1.16
N ALA A 92 -10.73 3.99 0.94
CA ALA A 92 -11.07 4.94 2.00
C ALA A 92 -11.91 4.30 3.12
N GLN A 93 -12.76 3.31 2.81
CA GLN A 93 -13.48 2.54 3.82
C GLN A 93 -12.52 1.74 4.70
N ILE A 94 -11.60 0.96 4.12
CA ILE A 94 -10.59 0.22 4.91
C ILE A 94 -9.76 1.17 5.77
N GLU A 95 -9.38 2.33 5.24
CA GLU A 95 -8.59 3.30 6.01
C GLU A 95 -9.37 3.87 7.22
N ARG A 96 -10.70 4.00 7.12
CA ARG A 96 -11.55 4.33 8.28
C ARG A 96 -11.59 3.18 9.29
N GLU A 97 -11.71 1.94 8.85
CA GLU A 97 -11.69 0.77 9.72
C GLU A 97 -10.35 0.65 10.46
N LEU A 98 -9.23 0.81 9.75
CA LEU A 98 -7.88 0.86 10.35
C LEU A 98 -7.73 2.01 11.35
N THR A 99 -8.35 3.16 11.06
CA THR A 99 -8.35 4.31 11.98
C THR A 99 -9.09 3.99 13.27
N GLN A 100 -10.20 3.27 13.20
CA GLN A 100 -10.91 2.85 14.40
C GLN A 100 -10.08 1.86 15.22
N VAL A 101 -9.50 0.84 14.59
CA VAL A 101 -8.59 -0.09 15.26
C VAL A 101 -7.43 0.64 15.95
N ALA A 102 -6.84 1.65 15.29
CA ALA A 102 -5.75 2.41 15.87
C ALA A 102 -6.16 3.23 17.10
N LYS A 103 -7.40 3.74 17.12
CA LYS A 103 -7.96 4.47 18.29
C LYS A 103 -8.19 3.56 19.49
N ASP A 104 -8.55 2.31 19.26
CA ASP A 104 -8.89 1.35 20.29
C ASP A 104 -7.66 0.58 20.82
N SER A 105 -6.50 0.71 20.15
CA SER A 105 -5.26 0.02 20.48
C SER A 105 -4.22 0.94 21.11
N ASP A 106 -3.85 0.69 22.37
CA ASP A 106 -2.80 1.47 23.06
C ASP A 106 -1.42 1.28 22.40
N ALA A 107 -1.16 0.09 21.87
CA ALA A 107 0.07 -0.16 21.08
C ALA A 107 0.11 0.70 19.81
N CYS A 108 -1.01 0.87 19.10
CA CYS A 108 -1.08 1.77 17.96
C CYS A 108 -0.89 3.23 18.36
N LYS A 109 -1.50 3.68 19.48
CA LYS A 109 -1.34 5.05 19.98
C LYS A 109 0.13 5.35 20.32
N LEU A 110 0.80 4.41 20.98
CA LEU A 110 2.22 4.52 21.27
C LEU A 110 3.07 4.62 19.99
N LEU A 111 2.81 3.76 19.01
CA LEU A 111 3.53 3.80 17.72
C LEU A 111 3.27 5.10 16.96
N LEU A 112 2.05 5.62 16.98
CA LEU A 112 1.68 6.89 16.34
C LEU A 112 2.35 8.11 16.97
N SER A 113 2.84 8.03 18.23
CA SER A 113 3.62 9.10 18.84
C SER A 113 5.04 9.22 18.28
N ILE A 114 5.52 8.21 17.54
CA ILE A 114 6.86 8.18 16.95
C ILE A 114 6.86 8.97 15.64
N PRO A 115 7.71 10.02 15.46
CA PRO A 115 7.80 10.75 14.21
C PRO A 115 8.07 9.84 13.02
N GLY A 116 7.28 9.97 11.94
CA GLY A 116 7.38 9.14 10.74
C GLY A 116 6.58 7.84 10.77
N VAL A 117 6.01 7.44 11.91
CA VAL A 117 5.09 6.29 11.99
C VAL A 117 3.66 6.78 11.82
N GLY A 118 3.05 6.44 10.70
CA GLY A 118 1.64 6.76 10.39
C GLY A 118 0.67 5.61 10.67
N LEU A 119 -0.61 5.84 10.40
CA LEU A 119 -1.71 4.89 10.61
C LEU A 119 -1.40 3.50 10.04
N LEU A 120 -0.99 3.43 8.78
CA LEU A 120 -0.75 2.15 8.11
C LEU A 120 0.42 1.39 8.72
N THR A 121 1.51 2.11 9.07
CA THR A 121 2.67 1.49 9.71
C THR A 121 2.33 0.98 11.10
N SER A 122 1.66 1.79 11.92
CA SER A 122 1.31 1.40 13.30
C SER A 122 0.39 0.18 13.33
N THR A 123 -0.67 0.18 12.53
CA THR A 123 -1.63 -0.94 12.46
C THR A 123 -1.00 -2.20 11.84
N ALA A 124 -0.13 -2.07 10.83
CA ALA A 124 0.59 -3.22 10.26
C ALA A 124 1.57 -3.84 11.27
N MET A 125 2.30 -3.02 12.03
CA MET A 125 3.19 -3.51 13.09
C MET A 125 2.43 -4.26 14.17
N VAL A 126 1.29 -3.73 14.61
CA VAL A 126 0.42 -4.40 15.60
C VAL A 126 -0.15 -5.71 15.05
N ALA A 127 -0.59 -5.73 13.78
CA ALA A 127 -1.05 -6.94 13.10
C ALA A 127 0.03 -8.03 13.06
N ALA A 128 1.28 -7.63 12.90
CA ALA A 128 2.41 -8.54 12.80
C ALA A 128 2.88 -9.06 14.17
N THR A 129 2.83 -8.24 15.23
CA THR A 129 3.49 -8.52 16.53
C THR A 129 2.53 -8.67 17.72
N SER A 130 1.21 -8.51 17.55
CA SER A 130 0.23 -8.37 18.63
C SER A 130 0.53 -7.19 19.60
N GLY A 131 1.31 -6.22 19.18
CA GLY A 131 1.83 -5.19 20.09
C GLY A 131 2.85 -5.72 21.12
N LYS A 132 3.27 -6.98 21.00
CA LYS A 132 4.25 -7.60 21.91
C LYS A 132 5.58 -7.80 21.17
N VAL A 133 6.64 -7.25 21.73
CA VAL A 133 8.00 -7.35 21.18
C VAL A 133 8.89 -8.31 21.95
N THR A 134 8.35 -9.01 22.93
CA THR A 134 9.09 -9.93 23.83
C THR A 134 9.72 -11.13 23.12
N HIS A 135 9.27 -11.46 21.90
CA HIS A 135 9.82 -12.56 21.09
C HIS A 135 11.10 -12.16 20.34
N PHE A 136 11.37 -10.88 20.25
CA PHE A 136 12.56 -10.39 19.58
C PHE A 136 13.69 -10.26 20.60
N LYS A 137 14.83 -10.88 20.29
CA LYS A 137 16.03 -10.86 21.14
C LYS A 137 16.49 -9.42 21.42
N ASP A 138 16.42 -8.55 20.42
CA ASP A 138 16.85 -7.16 20.46
C ASP A 138 16.20 -6.34 19.35
N ALA A 139 16.45 -5.03 19.36
CA ALA A 139 15.92 -4.10 18.36
C ALA A 139 16.44 -4.40 16.93
N ARG A 140 17.65 -4.95 16.78
CA ARG A 140 18.21 -5.33 15.47
C ARG A 140 17.46 -6.53 14.89
N HIS A 141 17.15 -7.52 15.72
CA HIS A 141 16.36 -8.68 15.32
C HIS A 141 14.94 -8.25 14.88
N PHE A 142 14.31 -7.35 15.64
CA PHE A 142 13.04 -6.74 15.27
C PHE A 142 13.11 -6.00 13.92
N ALA A 143 14.11 -5.13 13.73
CA ALA A 143 14.32 -4.42 12.47
C ALA A 143 14.60 -5.36 11.28
N SER A 144 15.35 -6.44 11.52
CA SER A 144 15.64 -7.46 10.51
C SER A 144 14.37 -8.19 10.06
N TRP A 145 13.51 -8.52 11.01
CA TRP A 145 12.24 -9.19 10.72
C TRP A 145 11.31 -8.33 9.82
N PHE A 146 11.32 -7.02 9.96
CA PHE A 146 10.65 -6.08 9.05
C PHE A 146 11.44 -5.79 7.75
N GLY A 147 12.59 -6.42 7.56
CA GLY A 147 13.43 -6.18 6.39
C GLY A 147 14.07 -4.79 6.34
N LEU A 148 14.19 -4.12 7.48
CA LEU A 148 14.77 -2.78 7.60
C LEU A 148 16.29 -2.79 7.72
N THR A 149 16.91 -3.97 7.88
CA THR A 149 18.36 -4.09 7.92
C THR A 149 18.96 -4.11 6.51
N PRO A 150 20.18 -3.58 6.33
CA PRO A 150 20.86 -3.63 5.05
C PRO A 150 21.19 -5.07 4.65
N LYS A 151 21.18 -5.34 3.34
CA LYS A 151 21.78 -6.57 2.81
C LYS A 151 23.27 -6.54 3.09
N GLU A 152 23.83 -7.68 3.44
CA GLU A 152 25.25 -7.83 3.66
C GLU A 152 25.87 -8.71 2.58
N TYR A 153 26.97 -8.24 2.00
CA TYR A 153 27.78 -8.93 0.98
C TYR A 153 29.21 -9.12 1.48
N SER A 154 29.38 -9.19 2.80
CA SER A 154 30.70 -9.31 3.46
C SER A 154 31.32 -10.66 3.19
N SER A 155 32.65 -10.68 2.96
CA SER A 155 33.44 -11.89 2.84
C SER A 155 34.82 -11.69 3.50
N GLY A 156 35.29 -12.63 4.28
CA GLY A 156 36.53 -12.54 5.04
C GLY A 156 36.55 -11.29 5.93
N ASN A 157 37.60 -10.50 5.84
CA ASN A 157 37.77 -9.27 6.64
C ASN A 157 37.15 -8.03 6.00
N SER A 158 36.47 -8.16 4.84
CA SER A 158 35.86 -7.04 4.14
C SER A 158 34.37 -7.01 4.43
N ARG A 159 33.87 -5.91 5.08
CA ARG A 159 32.48 -5.69 5.35
C ARG A 159 31.85 -4.77 4.28
N ARG A 160 30.88 -5.32 3.52
CA ARG A 160 30.17 -4.58 2.48
C ARG A 160 28.65 -4.63 2.73
N LEU A 161 28.08 -3.49 3.09
CA LEU A 161 26.65 -3.33 3.28
C LEU A 161 26.00 -2.75 2.01
N GLY A 162 24.86 -3.30 1.62
CA GLY A 162 24.03 -2.81 0.52
C GLY A 162 22.84 -1.98 1.02
N ARG A 163 21.83 -1.84 0.15
CA ARG A 163 20.56 -1.20 0.50
C ARG A 163 19.73 -2.04 1.48
N ILE A 164 18.75 -1.43 2.13
CA ILE A 164 17.75 -2.12 2.97
C ILE A 164 17.21 -3.34 2.23
N SER A 165 17.11 -4.48 2.90
CA SER A 165 16.77 -5.76 2.28
C SER A 165 15.36 -5.78 1.69
N LYS A 166 14.40 -5.10 2.32
CA LYS A 166 12.95 -5.13 2.01
C LYS A 166 12.36 -6.55 1.96
N LYS A 167 13.05 -7.52 2.59
CA LYS A 167 12.65 -8.94 2.69
C LYS A 167 12.15 -9.23 4.10
N GLY A 168 11.23 -8.41 4.59
CA GLY A 168 10.57 -8.63 5.86
C GLY A 168 9.25 -9.39 5.72
N ASP A 169 8.57 -9.63 6.84
CA ASP A 169 7.20 -10.15 6.88
C ASP A 169 6.27 -9.22 6.06
N ARG A 170 5.39 -9.82 5.25
CA ARG A 170 4.48 -9.12 4.33
C ARG A 170 3.04 -9.41 4.69
#